data_d93cf84d3957fcad91ef35fda297a372
#
_entry.id   d93cf84d3957fcad91ef35fda297a372
#
_cell.length_a   1.000
_cell.length_b   1.000
_cell.length_c   1.000
_cell.angle_alpha   90.00
_cell.angle_beta   90.00
_cell.angle_gamma   90.00
#
_symmetry.space_group_name_H-M   'P 1'
#
loop_
_entity.id
_entity.type
_entity.pdbx_description
1 polymer ?
#
loop_
_entity_poly.entity_id
_entity_poly.type
_entity_poly.pdbx_seq_one_letter_code
_entity_poly.pdbx_strand_id
1 'polypeptide(L)' 'KKEKDFQRNLGEEVEVRTFRAIDGQKEFTGVLKAYDKESVTIELEETEMKFARTDIALIRQAFDF' A
#
# COMPACT_ATOMS: atom_id res chain seq x y z
N LYS A 1 -9.77 5.01 12.39
CA LYS A 1 -8.61 4.30 12.84
C LYS A 1 -7.74 3.87 11.71
N LYS A 2 -8.22 3.02 10.83
CA LYS A 2 -7.44 2.70 9.64
C LYS A 2 -7.29 3.91 8.74
N GLU A 3 -8.32 4.75 8.69
CA GLU A 3 -8.22 5.96 7.91
C GLU A 3 -7.13 6.88 8.43
N LYS A 4 -7.04 6.98 9.73
CA LYS A 4 -6.00 7.82 10.33
C LYS A 4 -4.61 7.26 10.03
N ASP A 5 -4.48 5.93 10.04
CA ASP A 5 -3.20 5.31 9.73
C ASP A 5 -2.78 5.61 8.30
N PHE A 6 -3.72 5.50 7.36
CA PHE A 6 -3.42 5.84 5.98
C PHE A 6 -3.05 7.31 5.84
N GLN A 7 -3.79 8.17 6.53
CA GLN A 7 -3.51 9.61 6.44
C GLN A 7 -2.12 9.93 6.97
N ARG A 8 -1.72 9.28 8.05
CA ARG A 8 -0.39 9.51 8.61
C ARG A 8 0.71 9.05 7.68
N ASN A 9 0.43 8.03 6.88
CA ASN A 9 1.44 7.42 6.03
C ASN A 9 1.46 7.97 4.62
N LEU A 10 0.57 8.91 4.30
CA LEU A 10 0.59 9.56 3.00
C LEU A 10 1.95 10.20 2.78
N GLY A 11 2.58 9.88 1.67
CA GLY A 11 3.92 10.37 1.38
C GLY A 11 5.03 9.59 2.03
N GLU A 12 4.68 8.55 2.78
CA GLU A 12 5.66 7.70 3.44
C GLU A 12 5.77 6.37 2.72
N GLU A 13 6.90 5.72 2.89
CA GLU A 13 7.09 4.41 2.30
C GLU A 13 6.35 3.36 3.11
N VAL A 14 5.57 2.53 2.42
CA VAL A 14 4.78 1.50 3.06
C VAL A 14 5.01 0.17 2.38
N GLU A 15 4.77 -0.89 3.14
CA GLU A 15 4.81 -2.25 2.63
C GLU A 15 3.37 -2.75 2.53
N VAL A 16 3.03 -3.27 1.36
CA VAL A 16 1.70 -3.82 1.10
C VAL A 16 1.85 -5.31 0.82
N ARG A 17 1.03 -6.11 1.49
CA ARG A 17 0.93 -7.53 1.20
C ARG A 17 -0.46 -7.84 0.72
N THR A 18 -0.55 -8.66 -0.30
CA THR A 18 -1.84 -9.02 -0.88
C THR A 18 -2.16 -10.47 -0.59
N PHE A 19 -3.45 -10.79 -0.63
CA PHE A 19 -3.88 -12.18 -0.44
C PHE A 19 -3.48 -13.05 -1.62
N ARG A 20 -3.46 -12.47 -2.81
CA ARG A 20 -3.11 -13.20 -4.03
C ARG A 20 -1.89 -12.57 -4.67
N ALA A 21 -1.11 -13.39 -5.36
CA ALA A 21 0.01 -12.87 -6.12
C ALA A 21 -0.49 -11.99 -7.26
N ILE A 22 0.16 -10.85 -7.43
CA ILE A 22 -0.07 -9.94 -8.54
C ILE A 22 1.25 -9.86 -9.28
N ASP A 23 1.24 -10.27 -10.54
CA ASP A 23 2.47 -10.35 -11.34
C ASP A 23 3.53 -11.21 -10.64
N GLY A 24 3.07 -12.28 -9.97
CA GLY A 24 3.97 -13.20 -9.30
C GLY A 24 4.48 -12.73 -7.96
N GLN A 25 3.96 -11.63 -7.43
CA GLN A 25 4.42 -11.08 -6.17
C GLN A 25 3.26 -10.84 -5.23
N LYS A 26 3.50 -11.09 -3.95
CA LYS A 26 2.51 -10.79 -2.90
C LYS A 26 2.95 -9.64 -2.01
N GLU A 27 4.14 -9.13 -2.20
CA GLU A 27 4.67 -8.04 -1.37
C GLU A 27 5.13 -6.91 -2.27
N PHE A 28 4.75 -5.72 -1.90
CA PHE A 28 5.11 -4.51 -2.64
C PHE A 28 5.52 -3.44 -1.65
N THR A 29 6.56 -2.70 -1.99
CA THR A 29 7.02 -1.59 -1.16
C THR A 29 7.07 -0.35 -2.04
N GLY A 30 6.46 0.72 -1.57
CA GLY A 30 6.47 1.97 -2.31
C GLY A 30 5.91 3.09 -1.46
N VAL A 31 5.83 4.27 -2.04
CA VAL A 31 5.34 5.45 -1.34
C VAL A 31 3.83 5.52 -1.49
N LEU A 32 3.15 5.72 -0.37
CA LEU A 32 1.70 5.84 -0.37
C LEU A 32 1.30 7.17 -0.98
N LYS A 33 0.69 7.13 -2.14
CA LYS A 33 0.32 8.33 -2.87
C LYS A 33 -1.11 8.75 -2.61
N ALA A 34 -2.01 7.78 -2.51
CA ALA A 34 -3.42 8.09 -2.34
C ALA A 34 -4.13 6.88 -1.78
N TYR A 35 -5.28 7.11 -1.20
CA TYR A 35 -6.12 6.02 -0.72
C TYR A 35 -7.56 6.50 -0.73
N ASP A 36 -8.47 5.53 -0.76
CA ASP A 36 -9.87 5.81 -0.56
C ASP A 36 -10.52 4.59 0.06
N LYS A 37 -11.85 4.59 0.10
CA LYS A 37 -12.55 3.49 0.77
C LYS A 37 -12.39 2.17 0.06
N GLU A 38 -12.04 2.20 -1.22
CA GLU A 38 -12.01 1.00 -2.03
C GLU A 38 -10.61 0.62 -2.49
N SER A 39 -9.69 1.55 -2.50
CA SER A 39 -8.39 1.25 -3.07
C SER A 39 -7.29 2.06 -2.41
N VAL A 40 -6.07 1.60 -2.65
CA VAL A 40 -4.85 2.25 -2.18
C VAL A 40 -3.90 2.31 -3.36
N THR A 41 -3.28 3.46 -3.58
CA THR A 41 -2.32 3.66 -4.65
C THR A 41 -0.95 3.90 -4.05
N ILE A 42 0.03 3.12 -4.49
CA ILE A 42 1.41 3.34 -4.08
C ILE A 42 2.27 3.59 -5.30
N GLU A 43 3.32 4.37 -5.10
CA GLU A 43 4.30 4.68 -6.13
C GLU A 43 5.51 3.79 -5.94
N LEU A 44 5.81 3.01 -6.95
CA LEU A 44 7.03 2.21 -7.00
C LEU A 44 8.08 3.02 -7.74
N GLU A 45 9.24 2.41 -8.02
CA GLU A 45 10.35 3.18 -8.55
C GLU A 45 10.01 3.93 -9.83
N GLU A 46 9.31 3.28 -10.75
CA GLU A 46 9.02 3.89 -12.04
C GLU A 46 7.56 3.83 -12.41
N THR A 47 6.71 3.40 -11.49
CA THR A 47 5.32 3.19 -11.84
C THR A 47 4.47 3.31 -10.58
N GLU A 48 3.18 3.40 -10.78
CA GLU A 48 2.23 3.40 -9.67
C GLU A 48 1.36 2.17 -9.78
N MET A 49 0.99 1.64 -8.63
CA MET A 49 0.08 0.51 -8.57
C MET A 49 -1.08 0.83 -7.67
N LYS A 50 -2.26 0.44 -8.13
CA LYS A 50 -3.48 0.63 -7.37
C LYS A 50 -3.99 -0.72 -6.93
N PHE A 51 -4.25 -0.86 -5.65
CA PHE A 51 -4.71 -2.11 -5.07
C PHE A 51 -6.12 -1.92 -4.53
N ALA A 52 -6.99 -2.90 -4.79
CA ALA A 52 -8.28 -2.92 -4.11
C ALA A 52 -8.03 -3.27 -2.64
N ARG A 53 -8.70 -2.57 -1.75
CA ARG A 53 -8.51 -2.85 -0.32
C ARG A 53 -8.86 -4.29 0.02
N THR A 54 -9.81 -4.88 -0.71
CA THR A 54 -10.17 -6.27 -0.47
C THR A 54 -9.07 -7.24 -0.83
N ASP A 55 -8.12 -6.80 -1.65
CA ASP A 55 -6.97 -7.64 -2.02
C ASP A 55 -5.80 -7.47 -1.06
N ILE A 56 -5.84 -6.47 -0.21
CA ILE A 56 -4.73 -6.16 0.68
C ILE A 56 -4.90 -6.95 1.97
N ALA A 57 -3.93 -7.81 2.25
CA ALA A 57 -3.92 -8.55 3.50
C ALA A 57 -3.29 -7.73 4.62
N LEU A 58 -2.31 -6.90 4.27
CA LEU A 58 -1.57 -6.13 5.25
C LEU A 58 -0.99 -4.89 4.58
N ILE A 59 -1.04 -3.77 5.27
CA ILE A 59 -0.30 -2.59 4.86
C ILE A 59 0.30 -1.96 6.11
N ARG A 60 1.57 -1.60 6.04
CA ARG A 60 2.25 -1.03 7.17
C ARG A 60 3.40 -0.16 6.69
N GLN A 61 3.91 0.66 7.60
CA GLN A 61 5.05 1.51 7.30
C GLN A 61 6.27 0.63 7.05
N ALA A 62 7.00 0.93 5.98
CA ALA A 62 8.13 0.10 5.60
C ALA A 62 9.31 0.25 6.56
N PHE A 63 9.47 1.44 7.11
CA PHE A 63 10.51 1.69 8.09
C PHE A 63 9.86 1.88 9.44
N ASP A 64 10.03 0.88 10.28
CA ASP A 64 9.43 0.86 11.60
C ASP A 64 10.54 0.90 12.62
N PHE A 65 10.78 2.05 13.15
CA PHE A 65 11.82 2.24 14.16
C PHE A 65 11.27 2.26 15.56
#